data_6f7cb0ca5ab25ddd78afcab5d4b4242d
#
_entry.id   6f7cb0ca5ab25ddd78afcab5d4b4242d
#
_cell.length_a   1.000
_cell.length_b   1.000
_cell.length_c   1.000
_cell.angle_alpha   90.00
_cell.angle_beta   90.00
_cell.angle_gamma   90.00
#
_symmetry.space_group_name_H-M   'P 1'
#
loop_
_entity.id
_entity.type
_entity.pdbx_description
1 polymer ?
#
loop_
_entity_poly.entity_id
_entity_poly.type
_entity_poly.pdbx_seq_one_letter_code
_entity_poly.pdbx_strand_id
1 'polypeptide(L)'
;MTAPAARLAALPGYANLGPDDLILSHFSLGRARPFEERVAAAAGAGFAAMGLYVREYQRLRTEGATDADLRAVLDTHGMRVVEIEALRGWATTGPEREAYLADERAVFAMSDALGPGHHVQVIGPYTGTLDDGAGAFAGVCDRAAEHGLCAAIEFLPEMSNIPDADTAMDIVARAGRANGGICLDTWHHVRGANDDDMLRRIPPERIFAVQIDDGPRRRVDADYYTDCTRYREVPGEGEFDLAGFLQLLAGMGVRVPLSVEVISTALLEQPADEIARRLYDGTRALMAAARG
;
A
#
# COMPACT_ATOMS: atom_id res chain seq x y z
N MET A 1 14.72 22.15 -10.47
CA MET A 1 14.23 20.97 -9.71
C MET A 1 12.90 20.59 -10.33
N THR A 2 12.83 19.48 -11.04
CA THR A 2 11.58 18.93 -11.58
C THR A 2 10.68 18.55 -10.40
N ALA A 3 9.43 18.94 -10.44
CA ALA A 3 8.45 18.63 -9.40
C ALA A 3 8.38 17.11 -9.15
N PRO A 4 8.17 16.66 -7.89
CA PRO A 4 8.08 15.25 -7.55
C PRO A 4 7.09 14.45 -8.40
N ALA A 5 5.94 15.04 -8.76
CA ALA A 5 4.94 14.42 -9.62
C ALA A 5 5.46 14.03 -11.02
N ALA A 6 6.38 14.83 -11.60
CA ALA A 6 7.01 14.49 -12.89
C ALA A 6 7.98 13.31 -12.77
N ARG A 7 8.54 13.06 -11.57
CA ARG A 7 9.38 11.89 -11.30
C ARG A 7 8.58 10.61 -11.09
N LEU A 8 7.41 10.71 -10.44
CA LEU A 8 6.51 9.57 -10.28
C LEU A 8 6.02 9.01 -11.63
N ALA A 9 5.67 9.91 -12.57
CA ALA A 9 5.30 9.52 -13.93
C ALA A 9 6.45 8.84 -14.70
N ALA A 10 7.69 9.01 -14.26
CA ALA A 10 8.86 8.41 -14.87
C ALA A 10 9.24 7.05 -14.24
N LEU A 11 8.63 6.68 -13.11
CA LEU A 11 8.87 5.37 -12.48
C LEU A 11 8.10 4.27 -13.24
N PRO A 12 8.77 3.21 -13.68
CA PRO A 12 8.18 2.21 -14.57
C PRO A 12 6.87 1.60 -14.07
N GLY A 13 6.71 1.43 -12.76
CA GLY A 13 5.54 0.84 -12.14
C GLY A 13 4.24 1.61 -12.37
N TYR A 14 4.29 2.95 -12.36
CA TYR A 14 3.12 3.82 -12.55
C TYR A 14 3.05 4.47 -13.92
N ALA A 15 4.06 4.32 -14.77
CA ALA A 15 4.13 5.01 -16.06
C ALA A 15 2.88 4.86 -16.93
N ASN A 16 2.10 3.80 -16.71
CA ASN A 16 0.90 3.47 -17.48
C ASN A 16 -0.35 3.25 -16.58
N LEU A 17 -0.31 3.66 -15.31
CA LEU A 17 -1.47 3.61 -14.40
C LEU A 17 -1.84 5.02 -13.99
N GLY A 18 -3.13 5.27 -13.93
CA GLY A 18 -3.69 6.55 -13.55
C GLY A 18 -4.81 6.42 -12.49
N PRO A 19 -5.48 7.52 -12.17
CA PRO A 19 -6.51 7.56 -11.13
C PRO A 19 -7.77 6.75 -11.46
N ASP A 20 -7.85 6.21 -12.67
CA ASP A 20 -8.95 5.33 -13.09
C ASP A 20 -8.61 3.85 -12.98
N ASP A 21 -7.35 3.51 -12.73
CA ASP A 21 -6.90 2.13 -12.58
C ASP A 21 -7.04 1.68 -11.14
N LEU A 22 -7.28 0.37 -10.95
CA LEU A 22 -7.33 -0.26 -9.64
C LEU A 22 -6.18 -1.26 -9.48
N ILE A 23 -5.59 -1.23 -8.30
CA ILE A 23 -4.60 -2.19 -7.82
C ILE A 23 -5.27 -3.06 -6.76
N LEU A 24 -4.95 -4.35 -6.71
CA LEU A 24 -5.40 -5.22 -5.64
C LEU A 24 -4.28 -5.44 -4.64
N SER A 25 -4.45 -5.01 -3.38
CA SER A 25 -3.49 -5.32 -2.32
C SER A 25 -3.37 -6.82 -2.11
N HIS A 26 -2.17 -7.26 -1.80
CA HIS A 26 -1.83 -8.65 -1.49
C HIS A 26 -2.76 -9.29 -0.44
N PHE A 27 -3.19 -8.51 0.55
CA PHE A 27 -3.92 -9.02 1.69
C PHE A 27 -5.41 -9.32 1.39
N SER A 28 -5.97 -8.73 0.36
CA SER A 28 -7.41 -8.78 0.07
C SER A 28 -7.93 -10.15 -0.33
N LEU A 29 -7.08 -11.02 -0.91
CA LEU A 29 -7.47 -12.38 -1.29
C LEU A 29 -6.97 -13.47 -0.31
N GLY A 30 -6.28 -13.08 0.76
CA GLY A 30 -5.77 -14.01 1.75
C GLY A 30 -4.50 -14.77 1.31
N ARG A 31 -3.55 -14.86 2.22
CA ARG A 31 -2.21 -15.43 1.97
C ARG A 31 -2.17 -16.96 1.85
N ALA A 32 -3.21 -17.63 2.31
CA ALA A 32 -3.28 -19.10 2.25
C ALA A 32 -3.58 -19.65 0.84
N ARG A 33 -4.06 -18.80 -0.07
CA ARG A 33 -4.38 -19.20 -1.44
C ARG A 33 -3.12 -19.27 -2.30
N PRO A 34 -3.06 -20.19 -3.29
CA PRO A 34 -1.96 -20.23 -4.25
C PRO A 34 -1.74 -18.88 -4.94
N PHE A 35 -0.48 -18.56 -5.23
CA PHE A 35 -0.12 -17.28 -5.87
C PHE A 35 -0.83 -17.11 -7.22
N GLU A 36 -0.81 -18.16 -8.07
CA GLU A 36 -1.46 -18.14 -9.39
C GLU A 36 -2.98 -17.92 -9.29
N GLU A 37 -3.67 -18.54 -8.32
CA GLU A 37 -5.11 -18.33 -8.08
C GLU A 37 -5.41 -16.85 -7.80
N ARG A 38 -4.60 -16.21 -6.96
CA ARG A 38 -4.77 -14.79 -6.61
C ARG A 38 -4.48 -13.87 -7.80
N VAL A 39 -3.45 -14.16 -8.57
CA VAL A 39 -3.11 -13.40 -9.80
C VAL A 39 -4.22 -13.54 -10.84
N ALA A 40 -4.69 -14.77 -11.07
CA ALA A 40 -5.79 -15.05 -12.00
C ALA A 40 -7.09 -14.35 -11.59
N ALA A 41 -7.44 -14.38 -10.31
CA ALA A 41 -8.63 -13.73 -9.78
C ALA A 41 -8.56 -12.20 -9.95
N ALA A 42 -7.41 -11.58 -9.61
CA ALA A 42 -7.19 -10.15 -9.79
C ALA A 42 -7.33 -9.74 -11.27
N ALA A 43 -6.65 -10.44 -12.16
CA ALA A 43 -6.70 -10.18 -13.60
C ALA A 43 -8.12 -10.38 -14.17
N GLY A 44 -8.78 -11.48 -13.79
CA GLY A 44 -10.14 -11.80 -14.22
C GLY A 44 -11.20 -10.79 -13.77
N ALA A 45 -10.99 -10.12 -12.64
CA ALA A 45 -11.85 -9.05 -12.17
C ALA A 45 -11.59 -7.70 -12.86
N GLY A 46 -10.42 -7.50 -13.48
CA GLY A 46 -10.08 -6.28 -14.20
C GLY A 46 -9.08 -5.35 -13.48
N PHE A 47 -8.44 -5.81 -12.39
CA PHE A 47 -7.36 -5.05 -11.76
C PHE A 47 -6.18 -4.89 -12.71
N ALA A 48 -5.59 -3.70 -12.75
CA ALA A 48 -4.48 -3.38 -13.65
C ALA A 48 -3.11 -3.82 -13.10
N ALA A 49 -3.04 -4.00 -11.78
CA ALA A 49 -1.82 -4.41 -11.07
C ALA A 49 -2.18 -4.97 -9.69
N MET A 50 -1.18 -5.43 -8.95
CA MET A 50 -1.35 -5.90 -7.58
C MET A 50 -0.19 -5.53 -6.68
N GLY A 51 -0.44 -5.57 -5.36
CA GLY A 51 0.58 -5.59 -4.33
C GLY A 51 1.12 -7.01 -4.10
N LEU A 52 2.33 -7.12 -3.56
CA LEU A 52 2.88 -8.40 -3.07
C LEU A 52 3.64 -8.20 -1.77
N TYR A 53 3.33 -9.06 -0.79
CA TYR A 53 3.98 -9.05 0.51
C TYR A 53 5.31 -9.81 0.47
N VAL A 54 6.39 -9.19 0.94
CA VAL A 54 7.74 -9.76 0.91
C VAL A 54 7.84 -11.13 1.58
N ARG A 55 7.10 -11.36 2.68
CA ARG A 55 7.09 -12.67 3.35
C ARG A 55 6.46 -13.76 2.51
N GLU A 56 5.51 -13.41 1.66
CA GLU A 56 4.93 -14.34 0.69
C GLU A 56 5.93 -14.70 -0.40
N TYR A 57 6.63 -13.72 -0.94
CA TYR A 57 7.71 -13.97 -1.90
C TYR A 57 8.78 -14.88 -1.29
N GLN A 58 9.24 -14.60 -0.07
CA GLN A 58 10.20 -15.44 0.65
C GLN A 58 9.68 -16.87 0.85
N ARG A 59 8.40 -17.03 1.20
CA ARG A 59 7.74 -18.35 1.36
C ARG A 59 7.75 -19.12 0.03
N LEU A 60 7.29 -18.50 -1.04
CA LEU A 60 7.26 -19.12 -2.38
C LEU A 60 8.65 -19.56 -2.84
N ARG A 61 9.67 -18.71 -2.60
CA ARG A 61 11.08 -19.04 -2.89
C ARG A 61 11.57 -20.24 -2.07
N THR A 62 11.20 -20.30 -0.80
CA THR A 62 11.55 -21.44 0.10
C THR A 62 10.84 -22.73 -0.33
N GLU A 63 9.64 -22.63 -0.86
CA GLU A 63 8.86 -23.76 -1.40
C GLU A 63 9.35 -24.22 -2.79
N GLY A 64 10.36 -23.56 -3.36
CA GLY A 64 11.03 -23.97 -4.58
C GLY A 64 10.63 -23.20 -5.85
N ALA A 65 9.69 -22.23 -5.76
CA ALA A 65 9.39 -21.38 -6.91
C ALA A 65 10.61 -20.52 -7.27
N THR A 66 10.93 -20.41 -8.55
CA THR A 66 11.95 -19.48 -9.04
C THR A 66 11.34 -18.11 -9.36
N ASP A 67 12.18 -17.08 -9.49
CA ASP A 67 11.72 -15.76 -9.94
C ASP A 67 11.11 -15.82 -11.35
N ALA A 68 11.64 -16.72 -12.19
CA ALA A 68 11.12 -16.96 -13.54
C ALA A 68 9.70 -17.56 -13.48
N ASP A 69 9.45 -18.51 -12.55
CA ASP A 69 8.12 -19.09 -12.39
C ASP A 69 7.10 -18.04 -11.94
N LEU A 70 7.47 -17.20 -10.96
CA LEU A 70 6.59 -16.14 -10.47
C LEU A 70 6.30 -15.09 -11.56
N ARG A 71 7.30 -14.71 -12.35
CA ARG A 71 7.10 -13.83 -13.51
C ARG A 71 6.22 -14.46 -14.58
N ALA A 72 6.42 -15.75 -14.88
CA ALA A 72 5.59 -16.45 -15.86
C ALA A 72 4.10 -16.46 -15.47
N VAL A 73 3.79 -16.59 -14.16
CA VAL A 73 2.42 -16.45 -13.68
C VAL A 73 1.88 -15.05 -13.94
N LEU A 74 2.64 -14.02 -13.58
CA LEU A 74 2.23 -12.63 -13.82
C LEU A 74 2.04 -12.34 -15.31
N ASP A 75 2.98 -12.74 -16.14
CA ASP A 75 2.94 -12.55 -17.60
C ASP A 75 1.74 -13.27 -18.24
N THR A 76 1.45 -14.50 -17.81
CA THR A 76 0.32 -15.30 -18.30
C THR A 76 -1.01 -14.57 -18.12
N HIS A 77 -1.16 -13.82 -17.04
CA HIS A 77 -2.37 -13.08 -16.72
C HIS A 77 -2.29 -11.58 -17.04
N GLY A 78 -1.20 -11.12 -17.66
CA GLY A 78 -0.98 -9.70 -17.95
C GLY A 78 -0.90 -8.82 -16.70
N MET A 79 -0.53 -9.42 -15.57
CA MET A 79 -0.44 -8.73 -14.27
C MET A 79 0.98 -8.29 -13.95
N ARG A 80 1.10 -7.32 -13.07
CA ARG A 80 2.38 -6.82 -12.56
C ARG A 80 2.27 -6.46 -11.07
N VAL A 81 3.39 -6.57 -10.37
CA VAL A 81 3.49 -6.13 -8.98
C VAL A 81 4.00 -4.69 -8.96
N VAL A 82 3.23 -3.79 -8.36
CA VAL A 82 3.58 -2.36 -8.28
C VAL A 82 3.75 -1.88 -6.83
N GLU A 83 3.11 -2.54 -5.88
CA GLU A 83 3.23 -2.26 -4.45
C GLU A 83 4.01 -3.36 -3.76
N ILE A 84 5.11 -2.98 -3.11
CA ILE A 84 5.95 -3.90 -2.35
C ILE A 84 5.58 -3.76 -0.87
N GLU A 85 4.85 -4.72 -0.36
CA GLU A 85 4.34 -4.71 1.01
C GLU A 85 5.17 -5.66 1.89
N ALA A 86 5.50 -5.35 3.12
CA ALA A 86 5.74 -4.04 3.67
C ALA A 86 7.05 -4.10 4.43
N LEU A 87 7.82 -3.06 4.38
CA LEU A 87 9.08 -2.96 5.11
C LEU A 87 8.79 -2.57 6.56
N ARG A 88 9.06 -3.50 7.48
CA ARG A 88 8.96 -3.30 8.94
C ARG A 88 10.34 -3.12 9.53
N GLY A 89 10.42 -2.54 10.73
CA GLY A 89 11.69 -2.41 11.45
C GLY A 89 12.73 -1.52 10.78
N TRP A 90 12.32 -0.70 9.84
CA TRP A 90 13.14 0.19 9.02
C TRP A 90 13.98 1.17 9.83
N ALA A 91 13.53 1.55 11.03
CA ALA A 91 14.20 2.46 11.94
C ALA A 91 14.86 1.73 13.14
N THR A 92 14.95 0.40 13.09
CA THR A 92 15.60 -0.37 14.16
C THR A 92 17.11 -0.13 14.20
N THR A 93 17.64 -0.02 15.39
CA THR A 93 19.07 0.13 15.67
C THR A 93 19.56 -1.02 16.56
N GLY A 94 20.86 -1.15 16.70
CA GLY A 94 21.46 -2.18 17.58
C GLY A 94 21.47 -3.59 16.96
N PRO A 95 21.52 -4.65 17.80
CA PRO A 95 21.74 -6.02 17.33
C PRO A 95 20.67 -6.58 16.39
N GLU A 96 19.44 -6.10 16.52
CA GLU A 96 18.32 -6.57 15.69
C GLU A 96 18.31 -5.98 14.27
N ARG A 97 19.11 -4.94 14.03
CA ARG A 97 19.16 -4.25 12.74
C ARG A 97 19.49 -5.20 11.59
N GLU A 98 20.37 -6.17 11.77
CA GLU A 98 20.77 -7.09 10.70
C GLU A 98 19.60 -7.96 10.20
N ALA A 99 18.70 -8.38 11.10
CA ALA A 99 17.50 -9.11 10.70
C ALA A 99 16.59 -8.26 9.82
N TYR A 100 16.39 -6.99 10.14
CA TYR A 100 15.59 -6.07 9.34
C TYR A 100 16.24 -5.71 8.00
N LEU A 101 17.57 -5.60 7.96
CA LEU A 101 18.29 -5.42 6.68
C LEU A 101 18.17 -6.66 5.78
N ALA A 102 18.03 -7.86 6.33
CA ALA A 102 17.74 -9.05 5.54
C ALA A 102 16.38 -8.98 4.89
N ASP A 103 15.35 -8.53 5.62
CA ASP A 103 14.01 -8.30 5.06
C ASP A 103 14.03 -7.19 3.99
N GLU A 104 14.75 -6.10 4.24
CA GLU A 104 14.90 -5.02 3.27
C GLU A 104 15.57 -5.51 1.97
N ARG A 105 16.65 -6.30 2.08
CA ARG A 105 17.29 -6.93 0.91
C ARG A 105 16.32 -7.82 0.13
N ALA A 106 15.44 -8.55 0.84
CA ALA A 106 14.42 -9.38 0.20
C ALA A 106 13.34 -8.53 -0.52
N VAL A 107 12.94 -7.40 0.06
CA VAL A 107 12.05 -6.42 -0.59
C VAL A 107 12.62 -5.95 -1.92
N PHE A 108 13.87 -5.50 -1.94
CA PHE A 108 14.50 -5.02 -3.16
C PHE A 108 14.73 -6.13 -4.18
N ALA A 109 15.19 -7.31 -3.72
CA ALA A 109 15.36 -8.48 -4.58
C ALA A 109 14.03 -8.91 -5.23
N MET A 110 12.92 -8.87 -4.51
CA MET A 110 11.58 -9.15 -5.04
C MET A 110 11.21 -8.14 -6.15
N SER A 111 11.45 -6.86 -5.92
CA SER A 111 11.16 -5.83 -6.93
C SER A 111 12.02 -6.02 -8.18
N ASP A 112 13.32 -6.26 -8.03
CA ASP A 112 14.23 -6.50 -9.16
C ASP A 112 13.84 -7.76 -9.94
N ALA A 113 13.40 -8.80 -9.22
CA ALA A 113 13.04 -10.09 -9.80
C ALA A 113 11.71 -10.07 -10.57
N LEU A 114 10.69 -9.41 -10.02
CA LEU A 114 9.32 -9.45 -10.58
C LEU A 114 9.01 -8.31 -11.55
N GLY A 115 9.95 -7.40 -11.73
CA GLY A 115 9.80 -6.17 -12.50
C GLY A 115 9.69 -4.97 -11.55
N PRO A 116 9.95 -3.77 -12.08
CA PRO A 116 10.02 -2.59 -11.23
C PRO A 116 8.67 -2.32 -10.58
N GLY A 117 8.63 -2.44 -9.26
CA GLY A 117 7.55 -1.90 -8.44
C GLY A 117 7.53 -0.36 -8.51
N HIS A 118 6.47 0.24 -8.00
CA HIS A 118 6.40 1.69 -7.86
C HIS A 118 6.99 2.14 -6.53
N HIS A 119 6.54 1.52 -5.43
CA HIS A 119 6.97 1.88 -4.09
C HIS A 119 7.09 0.68 -3.17
N VAL A 120 7.93 0.84 -2.16
CA VAL A 120 7.91 0.00 -0.97
C VAL A 120 7.10 0.71 0.12
N GLN A 121 6.11 0.01 0.66
CA GLN A 121 5.34 0.46 1.80
C GLN A 121 6.18 0.31 3.07
N VAL A 122 6.26 1.36 3.86
CA VAL A 122 7.06 1.42 5.10
C VAL A 122 6.13 1.58 6.28
N ILE A 123 6.11 0.60 7.18
CA ILE A 123 5.19 0.57 8.32
C ILE A 123 5.90 0.31 9.64
N GLY A 124 5.25 0.72 10.72
CA GLY A 124 5.70 0.48 12.08
C GLY A 124 6.49 1.65 12.69
N PRO A 125 6.89 1.50 13.95
CA PRO A 125 7.47 2.59 14.72
C PRO A 125 8.93 2.89 14.33
N TYR A 126 9.36 4.10 14.64
CA TYR A 126 10.77 4.47 14.73
C TYR A 126 11.21 4.54 16.20
N THR A 127 12.53 4.53 16.41
CA THR A 127 13.15 4.64 17.74
C THR A 127 13.86 5.99 17.87
N GLY A 128 13.79 6.59 19.05
CA GLY A 128 14.43 7.87 19.32
C GLY A 128 13.53 9.08 19.03
N THR A 129 14.15 10.16 18.58
CA THR A 129 13.49 11.43 18.24
C THR A 129 12.87 11.38 16.83
N LEU A 130 12.06 12.37 16.51
CA LEU A 130 11.51 12.54 15.14
C LEU A 130 12.64 12.70 14.10
N ASP A 131 13.75 13.35 14.46
CA ASP A 131 14.91 13.49 13.56
C ASP A 131 15.63 12.14 13.36
N ASP A 132 15.65 11.26 14.36
CA ASP A 132 16.16 9.89 14.22
C ASP A 132 15.29 9.09 13.26
N GLY A 133 13.96 9.18 13.38
CA GLY A 133 13.01 8.57 12.46
C GLY A 133 13.18 9.11 11.03
N ALA A 134 13.29 10.41 10.86
CA ALA A 134 13.51 11.04 9.56
C ALA A 134 14.85 10.62 8.93
N GLY A 135 15.92 10.53 9.72
CA GLY A 135 17.23 10.02 9.27
C GLY A 135 17.17 8.57 8.80
N ALA A 136 16.47 7.71 9.56
CA ALA A 136 16.26 6.32 9.19
C ALA A 136 15.45 6.20 7.88
N PHE A 137 14.37 6.98 7.74
CA PHE A 137 13.55 6.99 6.53
C PHE A 137 14.32 7.53 5.31
N ALA A 138 15.15 8.56 5.49
CA ALA A 138 16.04 9.03 4.43
C ALA A 138 16.95 7.91 3.92
N GLY A 139 17.51 7.10 4.82
CA GLY A 139 18.31 5.93 4.46
C GLY A 139 17.53 4.87 3.68
N VAL A 140 16.26 4.62 4.04
CA VAL A 140 15.38 3.73 3.25
C VAL A 140 15.16 4.30 1.85
N CYS A 141 14.83 5.59 1.74
CA CYS A 141 14.64 6.26 0.45
C CYS A 141 15.88 6.17 -0.44
N ASP A 142 17.09 6.40 0.14
CA ASP A 142 18.34 6.34 -0.61
C ASP A 142 18.58 4.93 -1.19
N ARG A 143 18.39 3.87 -0.39
CA ARG A 143 18.53 2.49 -0.86
C ARG A 143 17.42 2.08 -1.83
N ALA A 144 16.16 2.48 -1.58
CA ALA A 144 15.05 2.24 -2.51
C ALA A 144 15.30 2.87 -3.89
N ALA A 145 15.94 4.05 -3.93
CA ALA A 145 16.29 4.73 -5.17
C ALA A 145 17.29 3.93 -6.04
N GLU A 146 18.17 3.14 -5.43
CA GLU A 146 19.11 2.26 -6.15
C GLU A 146 18.36 1.20 -6.97
N HIS A 147 17.14 0.83 -6.54
CA HIS A 147 16.23 -0.11 -7.18
C HIS A 147 15.10 0.55 -7.98
N GLY A 148 15.17 1.88 -8.17
CA GLY A 148 14.14 2.64 -8.88
C GLY A 148 12.81 2.77 -8.14
N LEU A 149 12.78 2.55 -6.82
CA LEU A 149 11.59 2.57 -6.00
C LEU A 149 11.41 3.91 -5.25
N CYS A 150 10.16 4.25 -5.01
CA CYS A 150 9.77 5.17 -3.95
C CYS A 150 9.65 4.43 -2.61
N ALA A 151 9.68 5.19 -1.51
CA ALA A 151 9.34 4.70 -0.18
C ALA A 151 8.12 5.48 0.33
N ALA A 152 7.07 4.78 0.75
CA ALA A 152 5.84 5.37 1.22
C ALA A 152 5.58 4.97 2.68
N ILE A 153 5.56 5.93 3.60
CA ILE A 153 5.16 5.69 4.99
C ILE A 153 3.65 5.54 5.06
N GLU A 154 3.20 4.45 5.64
CA GLU A 154 1.84 4.28 6.09
C GLU A 154 1.76 4.56 7.60
N PHE A 155 0.90 5.48 7.99
CA PHE A 155 0.65 5.75 9.40
C PHE A 155 -0.34 4.73 9.98
N LEU A 156 -0.08 4.31 11.23
CA LEU A 156 -0.83 3.23 11.87
C LEU A 156 -1.29 3.70 13.26
N PRO A 157 -2.52 4.20 13.42
CA PRO A 157 -3.07 4.56 14.72
C PRO A 157 -2.98 3.39 15.71
N GLU A 158 -2.60 3.66 16.96
CA GLU A 158 -2.47 2.67 18.04
C GLU A 158 -1.42 1.56 17.83
N MET A 159 -0.90 1.38 16.61
CA MET A 159 0.10 0.34 16.30
C MET A 159 1.51 0.90 16.09
N SER A 160 1.65 2.22 16.02
CA SER A 160 2.90 2.91 15.74
C SER A 160 2.95 4.27 16.45
N ASN A 161 4.17 4.83 16.57
CA ASN A 161 4.37 6.23 16.95
C ASN A 161 4.31 7.18 15.73
N ILE A 162 3.78 6.68 14.61
CA ILE A 162 3.34 7.45 13.45
C ILE A 162 1.83 7.23 13.32
N PRO A 163 1.02 7.90 14.16
CA PRO A 163 -0.41 7.59 14.26
C PRO A 163 -1.28 8.28 13.20
N ASP A 164 -0.75 9.27 12.51
CA ASP A 164 -1.50 10.15 11.62
C ASP A 164 -0.66 10.72 10.47
N ALA A 165 -1.35 11.36 9.54
CA ALA A 165 -0.77 11.94 8.34
C ALA A 165 0.20 13.08 8.62
N ASP A 166 -0.05 13.91 9.65
CA ASP A 166 0.83 15.00 10.02
C ASP A 166 2.19 14.48 10.50
N THR A 167 2.20 13.47 11.37
CA THR A 167 3.42 12.83 11.86
C THR A 167 4.20 12.16 10.71
N ALA A 168 3.49 11.47 9.81
CA ALA A 168 4.12 10.85 8.65
C ALA A 168 4.76 11.90 7.73
N MET A 169 4.06 13.02 7.47
CA MET A 169 4.58 14.12 6.66
C MET A 169 5.76 14.84 7.30
N ASP A 170 5.77 15.01 8.62
CA ASP A 170 6.92 15.57 9.32
C ASP A 170 8.19 14.74 9.10
N ILE A 171 8.08 13.40 9.15
CA ILE A 171 9.19 12.49 8.85
C ILE A 171 9.63 12.64 7.39
N VAL A 172 8.68 12.60 6.45
CA VAL A 172 8.96 12.74 5.00
C VAL A 172 9.62 14.07 4.67
N ALA A 173 9.13 15.17 5.25
CA ALA A 173 9.67 16.51 5.02
C ALA A 173 11.11 16.63 5.57
N ARG A 174 11.36 16.15 6.80
CA ARG A 174 12.69 16.17 7.42
C ARG A 174 13.67 15.24 6.71
N ALA A 175 13.23 14.09 6.24
CA ALA A 175 14.06 13.17 5.44
C ALA A 175 14.55 13.80 4.14
N GLY A 176 13.79 14.73 3.55
CA GLY A 176 14.20 15.56 2.43
C GLY A 176 14.51 14.79 1.14
N ARG A 177 13.89 13.61 0.94
CA ARG A 177 14.12 12.77 -0.25
C ARG A 177 12.96 12.91 -1.23
N ALA A 178 13.28 13.03 -2.53
CA ALA A 178 12.28 13.20 -3.58
C ALA A 178 11.39 11.96 -3.76
N ASN A 179 11.94 10.78 -3.52
CA ASN A 179 11.26 9.48 -3.58
C ASN A 179 10.69 9.02 -2.22
N GLY A 180 10.59 9.92 -1.23
CA GLY A 180 9.90 9.70 0.03
C GLY A 180 8.52 10.32 0.02
N GLY A 181 7.50 9.58 0.44
CA GLY A 181 6.10 10.01 0.48
C GLY A 181 5.26 9.19 1.45
N ILE A 182 3.95 9.24 1.26
CA ILE A 182 2.96 8.62 2.14
C ILE A 182 2.16 7.58 1.37
N CYS A 183 1.83 6.47 2.02
CA CYS A 183 0.70 5.61 1.72
C CYS A 183 -0.47 6.06 2.60
N LEU A 184 -1.58 6.44 1.98
CA LEU A 184 -2.78 6.90 2.65
C LEU A 184 -3.83 5.80 2.60
N ASP A 185 -4.08 5.17 3.75
CA ASP A 185 -5.08 4.13 3.91
C ASP A 185 -6.35 4.70 4.56
N THR A 186 -7.52 4.42 3.96
CA THR A 186 -8.82 4.92 4.45
C THR A 186 -9.15 4.39 5.84
N TRP A 187 -8.82 3.12 6.15
CA TRP A 187 -9.02 2.57 7.48
C TRP A 187 -8.26 3.34 8.54
N HIS A 188 -6.98 3.55 8.29
CA HIS A 188 -6.11 4.23 9.25
C HIS A 188 -6.47 5.70 9.42
N HIS A 189 -6.93 6.36 8.35
CA HIS A 189 -7.45 7.73 8.44
C HIS A 189 -8.72 7.78 9.28
N VAL A 190 -9.74 6.99 8.95
CA VAL A 190 -11.05 7.01 9.60
C VAL A 190 -10.99 6.49 11.04
N ARG A 191 -10.20 5.46 11.31
CA ARG A 191 -10.03 4.89 12.65
C ARG A 191 -9.09 5.70 13.55
N GLY A 192 -8.25 6.53 12.95
CA GLY A 192 -7.33 7.43 13.64
C GLY A 192 -7.95 8.79 13.93
N ALA A 193 -7.31 9.84 13.46
CA ALA A 193 -7.75 11.22 13.71
C ALA A 193 -9.06 11.59 12.99
N ASN A 194 -9.35 10.95 11.86
CA ASN A 194 -10.50 11.24 11.00
C ASN A 194 -10.65 12.74 10.70
N ASP A 195 -9.53 13.39 10.38
CA ASP A 195 -9.45 14.82 10.15
C ASP A 195 -8.97 15.11 8.71
N ASP A 196 -9.91 15.43 7.85
CA ASP A 196 -9.65 15.75 6.45
C ASP A 196 -8.75 16.99 6.27
N ASP A 197 -8.68 17.89 7.25
CA ASP A 197 -7.79 19.04 7.18
C ASP A 197 -6.31 18.63 7.30
N MET A 198 -6.01 17.50 7.95
CA MET A 198 -4.67 16.90 7.88
C MET A 198 -4.34 16.50 6.45
N LEU A 199 -5.26 15.84 5.75
CA LEU A 199 -5.05 15.39 4.37
C LEU A 199 -4.82 16.58 3.43
N ARG A 200 -5.59 17.66 3.59
CA ARG A 200 -5.44 18.90 2.78
C ARG A 200 -4.07 19.56 2.92
N ARG A 201 -3.34 19.29 4.00
CA ARG A 201 -1.98 19.83 4.20
C ARG A 201 -0.91 19.02 3.49
N ILE A 202 -1.22 17.82 3.02
CA ILE A 202 -0.28 16.97 2.30
C ILE A 202 -0.11 17.50 0.87
N PRO A 203 1.10 17.81 0.41
CA PRO A 203 1.33 18.08 -1.00
C PRO A 203 0.93 16.86 -1.83
N PRO A 204 0.04 16.98 -2.83
CA PRO A 204 -0.49 15.82 -3.56
C PRO A 204 0.60 14.96 -4.21
N GLU A 205 1.73 15.58 -4.57
CA GLU A 205 2.91 14.87 -5.08
C GLU A 205 3.67 14.05 -4.04
N ARG A 206 3.26 14.08 -2.78
CA ARG A 206 3.80 13.23 -1.69
C ARG A 206 2.88 12.07 -1.34
N ILE A 207 1.70 12.00 -1.90
CA ILE A 207 0.82 10.83 -1.78
C ILE A 207 1.23 9.86 -2.89
N PHE A 208 1.92 8.79 -2.51
CA PHE A 208 2.46 7.80 -3.43
C PHE A 208 1.56 6.58 -3.61
N ALA A 209 0.72 6.32 -2.64
CA ALA A 209 -0.28 5.28 -2.67
C ALA A 209 -1.54 5.73 -1.93
N VAL A 210 -2.69 5.24 -2.38
CA VAL A 210 -3.97 5.37 -1.69
C VAL A 210 -4.58 3.98 -1.58
N GLN A 211 -4.66 3.46 -0.37
CA GLN A 211 -5.36 2.23 -0.08
C GLN A 211 -6.80 2.55 0.31
N ILE A 212 -7.73 1.84 -0.31
CA ILE A 212 -9.16 2.04 -0.12
C ILE A 212 -9.82 0.76 0.40
N ASP A 213 -10.57 0.93 1.44
CA ASP A 213 -11.42 -0.04 2.10
C ASP A 213 -12.62 0.66 2.72
N ASP A 214 -13.53 -0.09 3.28
CA ASP A 214 -14.69 0.41 3.99
C ASP A 214 -14.85 -0.34 5.32
N GLY A 215 -15.81 0.05 6.11
CA GLY A 215 -16.12 -0.62 7.35
C GLY A 215 -17.24 0.04 8.16
N PRO A 216 -17.66 -0.61 9.24
CA PRO A 216 -18.65 -0.04 10.14
C PRO A 216 -18.14 1.26 10.75
N ARG A 217 -19.02 2.22 10.99
CA ARG A 217 -18.66 3.51 11.62
C ARG A 217 -17.98 3.34 12.97
N ARG A 218 -18.38 2.35 13.75
CA ARG A 218 -17.81 2.01 15.04
C ARG A 218 -16.95 0.76 14.91
N ARG A 219 -15.85 0.71 15.64
CA ARG A 219 -15.03 -0.51 15.75
C ARG A 219 -15.88 -1.71 16.17
N VAL A 220 -15.61 -2.83 15.55
CA VAL A 220 -16.19 -4.14 15.91
C VAL A 220 -15.41 -4.75 17.06
N ASP A 221 -14.09 -4.57 17.08
CA ASP A 221 -13.20 -5.06 18.14
C ASP A 221 -12.51 -3.91 18.86
N ALA A 222 -12.32 -4.06 20.17
CA ALA A 222 -11.60 -3.08 20.99
C ALA A 222 -10.09 -3.07 20.68
N ASP A 223 -9.53 -4.22 20.29
CA ASP A 223 -8.15 -4.32 19.83
C ASP A 223 -8.05 -3.81 18.39
N TYR A 224 -7.30 -2.72 18.22
CA TYR A 224 -7.16 -2.08 16.90
C TYR A 224 -6.60 -3.03 15.82
N TYR A 225 -5.62 -3.86 16.19
CA TYR A 225 -5.04 -4.81 15.24
C TYR A 225 -6.08 -5.82 14.75
N THR A 226 -6.88 -6.35 15.64
CA THR A 226 -7.97 -7.26 15.31
C THR A 226 -9.03 -6.58 14.46
N ASP A 227 -9.44 -5.35 14.82
CA ASP A 227 -10.40 -4.56 14.05
C ASP A 227 -9.90 -4.32 12.62
N CYS A 228 -8.67 -3.88 12.47
CA CYS A 228 -8.02 -3.58 11.19
C CYS A 228 -7.83 -4.81 10.28
N THR A 229 -7.56 -5.99 10.86
CA THR A 229 -7.16 -7.18 10.09
C THR A 229 -8.29 -8.20 9.89
N ARG A 230 -9.53 -7.89 10.32
CA ARG A 230 -10.65 -8.84 10.25
C ARG A 230 -11.96 -8.26 9.74
N TYR A 231 -12.19 -6.96 9.88
CA TYR A 231 -13.52 -6.37 9.77
C TYR A 231 -13.61 -5.27 8.72
N ARG A 232 -12.62 -5.20 7.80
CA ARG A 232 -12.75 -4.33 6.64
C ARG A 232 -13.86 -4.84 5.72
N GLU A 233 -14.53 -3.93 5.05
CA GLU A 233 -15.64 -4.20 4.14
C GLU A 233 -15.30 -3.74 2.72
N VAL A 234 -16.05 -4.23 1.76
CA VAL A 234 -15.92 -3.83 0.35
C VAL A 234 -16.22 -2.33 0.23
N PRO A 235 -15.40 -1.55 -0.50
CA PRO A 235 -15.66 -0.13 -0.71
C PRO A 235 -17.09 0.12 -1.24
N GLY A 236 -17.85 0.93 -0.49
CA GLY A 236 -19.25 1.24 -0.75
C GLY A 236 -20.27 0.32 -0.06
N GLU A 237 -19.84 -0.69 0.68
CA GLU A 237 -20.73 -1.56 1.47
C GLU A 237 -20.72 -1.21 2.97
N GLY A 238 -19.76 -0.41 3.44
CA GLY A 238 -19.64 0.05 4.82
C GLY A 238 -20.26 1.43 5.06
N GLU A 239 -19.76 2.09 6.09
CA GLU A 239 -20.30 3.37 6.58
C GLU A 239 -19.29 4.52 6.52
N PHE A 240 -18.10 4.34 5.89
CA PHE A 240 -17.13 5.40 5.70
C PHE A 240 -17.58 6.38 4.62
N ASP A 241 -17.30 7.67 4.77
CA ASP A 241 -17.55 8.65 3.70
C ASP A 241 -16.50 8.59 2.60
N LEU A 242 -16.44 7.46 1.93
CA LEU A 242 -15.47 7.24 0.85
C LEU A 242 -15.71 8.13 -0.36
N ALA A 243 -16.96 8.51 -0.64
CA ALA A 243 -17.27 9.42 -1.74
C ALA A 243 -16.68 10.81 -1.46
N GLY A 244 -16.88 11.34 -0.25
CA GLY A 244 -16.27 12.60 0.20
C GLY A 244 -14.75 12.53 0.20
N PHE A 245 -14.17 11.42 0.66
CA PHE A 245 -12.72 11.17 0.62
C PHE A 245 -12.15 11.21 -0.81
N LEU A 246 -12.78 10.52 -1.77
CA LEU A 246 -12.35 10.54 -3.17
C LEU A 246 -12.49 11.94 -3.80
N GLN A 247 -13.56 12.68 -3.48
CA GLN A 247 -13.74 14.06 -3.93
C GLN A 247 -12.66 14.97 -3.36
N LEU A 248 -12.31 14.79 -2.08
CA LEU A 248 -11.20 15.51 -1.43
C LEU A 248 -9.89 15.28 -2.18
N LEU A 249 -9.49 14.02 -2.41
CA LEU A 249 -8.26 13.68 -3.11
C LEU A 249 -8.23 14.23 -4.54
N ALA A 250 -9.36 14.15 -5.26
CA ALA A 250 -9.48 14.73 -6.60
C ALA A 250 -9.33 16.25 -6.57
N GLY A 251 -9.94 16.93 -5.59
CA GLY A 251 -9.81 18.38 -5.36
C GLY A 251 -8.39 18.81 -5.02
N MET A 252 -7.63 17.97 -4.31
CA MET A 252 -6.22 18.18 -4.03
C MET A 252 -5.32 17.93 -5.25
N GLY A 253 -5.82 17.29 -6.30
CA GLY A 253 -5.04 16.95 -7.49
C GLY A 253 -4.25 15.65 -7.37
N VAL A 254 -4.60 14.76 -6.46
CA VAL A 254 -4.01 13.42 -6.35
C VAL A 254 -4.34 12.61 -7.61
N ARG A 255 -3.35 11.91 -8.18
CA ARG A 255 -3.45 11.23 -9.48
C ARG A 255 -2.94 9.79 -9.47
N VAL A 256 -2.72 9.22 -8.30
CA VAL A 256 -2.30 7.81 -8.17
C VAL A 256 -3.50 6.87 -8.36
N PRO A 257 -3.28 5.63 -8.82
CA PRO A 257 -4.32 4.59 -8.82
C PRO A 257 -4.76 4.26 -7.39
N LEU A 258 -5.96 3.73 -7.23
CA LEU A 258 -6.46 3.24 -5.96
C LEU A 258 -6.05 1.78 -5.76
N SER A 259 -5.48 1.47 -4.60
CA SER A 259 -5.19 0.10 -4.16
C SER A 259 -6.32 -0.38 -3.25
N VAL A 260 -6.98 -1.45 -3.62
CA VAL A 260 -8.08 -2.02 -2.83
C VAL A 260 -7.50 -2.96 -1.79
N GLU A 261 -7.53 -2.55 -0.50
CA GLU A 261 -6.99 -3.33 0.60
C GLU A 261 -8.08 -3.70 1.62
N VAL A 262 -8.75 -4.81 1.38
CA VAL A 262 -9.82 -5.28 2.25
C VAL A 262 -9.41 -6.54 2.99
N ILE A 263 -8.99 -6.38 4.24
CA ILE A 263 -8.60 -7.49 5.11
C ILE A 263 -9.83 -7.91 5.92
N SER A 264 -10.54 -8.93 5.43
CA SER A 264 -11.83 -9.34 5.97
C SER A 264 -11.92 -10.85 6.16
N THR A 265 -12.10 -11.29 7.40
CA THR A 265 -12.27 -12.73 7.68
C THR A 265 -13.50 -13.29 6.97
N ALA A 266 -14.59 -12.53 6.92
CA ALA A 266 -15.83 -12.97 6.28
C ALA A 266 -15.70 -13.11 4.75
N LEU A 267 -14.98 -12.18 4.09
CA LEU A 267 -14.75 -12.28 2.65
C LEU A 267 -13.88 -13.47 2.29
N LEU A 268 -12.89 -13.80 3.11
CA LEU A 268 -11.97 -14.91 2.83
C LEU A 268 -12.61 -16.29 2.82
N GLU A 269 -13.86 -16.42 3.25
CA GLU A 269 -14.65 -17.67 3.12
C GLU A 269 -15.18 -17.88 1.69
N GLN A 270 -15.19 -16.85 0.84
CA GLN A 270 -15.66 -16.89 -0.55
C GLN A 270 -14.54 -17.32 -1.51
N PRO A 271 -14.85 -17.79 -2.74
CA PRO A 271 -13.86 -18.02 -3.80
C PRO A 271 -13.09 -16.74 -4.16
N ALA A 272 -11.81 -16.89 -4.57
CA ALA A 272 -10.95 -15.75 -4.86
C ALA A 272 -11.48 -14.84 -5.99
N ASP A 273 -12.03 -15.45 -7.04
CA ASP A 273 -12.59 -14.74 -8.18
C ASP A 273 -13.88 -13.96 -7.82
N GLU A 274 -14.68 -14.49 -6.90
CA GLU A 274 -15.87 -13.79 -6.39
C GLU A 274 -15.45 -12.59 -5.53
N ILE A 275 -14.46 -12.77 -4.64
CA ILE A 275 -13.92 -11.67 -3.82
C ILE A 275 -13.35 -10.58 -4.75
N ALA A 276 -12.46 -10.95 -5.66
CA ALA A 276 -11.81 -9.99 -6.55
C ALA A 276 -12.82 -9.19 -7.37
N ARG A 277 -13.83 -9.84 -7.94
CA ARG A 277 -14.91 -9.18 -8.70
C ARG A 277 -15.70 -8.24 -7.82
N ARG A 278 -16.11 -8.68 -6.63
CA ARG A 278 -16.89 -7.86 -5.69
C ARG A 278 -16.12 -6.62 -5.26
N LEU A 279 -14.81 -6.77 -4.95
CA LEU A 279 -13.94 -5.65 -4.61
C LEU A 279 -13.77 -4.67 -5.78
N TYR A 280 -13.58 -5.19 -6.99
CA TYR A 280 -13.45 -4.37 -8.20
C TYR A 280 -14.73 -3.60 -8.49
N ASP A 281 -15.87 -4.29 -8.58
CA ASP A 281 -17.17 -3.70 -8.93
C ASP A 281 -17.61 -2.67 -7.89
N GLY A 282 -17.48 -2.98 -6.60
CA GLY A 282 -17.81 -2.05 -5.51
C GLY A 282 -16.98 -0.77 -5.59
N THR A 283 -15.65 -0.90 -5.74
CA THR A 283 -14.75 0.26 -5.87
C THR A 283 -15.06 1.07 -7.13
N ARG A 284 -15.34 0.43 -8.27
CA ARG A 284 -15.74 1.12 -9.52
C ARG A 284 -17.06 1.89 -9.37
N ALA A 285 -18.04 1.28 -8.71
CA ALA A 285 -19.32 1.94 -8.42
C ALA A 285 -19.14 3.17 -7.53
N LEU A 286 -18.32 3.03 -6.47
CA LEU A 286 -17.96 4.14 -5.57
C LEU A 286 -17.27 5.28 -6.33
N MET A 287 -16.26 4.97 -7.16
CA MET A 287 -15.56 5.98 -7.98
C MET A 287 -16.52 6.72 -8.93
N ALA A 288 -17.50 6.00 -9.51
CA ALA A 288 -18.51 6.62 -10.36
C ALA A 288 -19.42 7.57 -9.57
N ALA A 289 -19.87 7.16 -8.38
CA ALA A 289 -20.68 7.98 -7.48
C ALA A 289 -19.94 9.24 -6.99
N ALA A 290 -18.64 9.14 -6.74
CA ALA A 290 -17.84 10.29 -6.29
C ALA A 290 -17.64 11.37 -7.37
N ARG A 291 -17.90 11.05 -8.65
CA ARG A 291 -17.76 11.97 -9.81
C ARG A 291 -19.06 12.68 -10.21
N GLY A 292 -20.20 12.16 -9.76
CA GLY A 292 -21.54 12.71 -10.06
C GLY A 292 -21.95 13.73 -9.04
#